data_347ee9279ea6251cfb19f3f675055ee9
#
_entry.id   347ee9279ea6251cfb19f3f675055ee9
#
_cell.length_a   1.000
_cell.length_b   1.000
_cell.length_c   1.000
_cell.angle_alpha   90.00
_cell.angle_beta   90.00
_cell.angle_gamma   90.00
#
_symmetry.space_group_name_H-M   'P 1'
#
loop_
_entity.id
_entity.type
_entity.pdbx_description
1 polymer ?
#
loop_
_entity_poly.entity_id
_entity_poly.type
_entity_poly.pdbx_seq_one_letter_code
_entity_poly.pdbx_strand_id
1 'polypeptide(L)'
;MVFHYFYRLNFILGLMVKKNIFNALLLAVLATSTSCIREEAPNAECDILGIDEGWLELNRDIITGTPVIGNYSVDIAVKEGTDCTSLEPLFILTPGAHITKDSICDNGPSGVTLHYTTYAEDGIWRKKYTVSFTIQAAISASQVFGFEDFEVESSGRYNVWFEIDVNGTRRNIWASGNAGFAFLGIGKSPMDFPTAPDPAGVKGNCIRLTTKETGSYGSLFNMPIAAGNIFIGEFHSASAMGKPLEATRFGQQMVPGKPLYLKGYYKYSSGDVFTDKHKNGIPGRTDECAIYSVLYEVDPANFEKLDGSDITTSERIVMMAEIENPGTPGMWTEFRIPFKAMNGKEFDPHRLATKGYAITIVASSSKDGASFEGAVGSTLYIDELAIEWETEEQQ
;
A
#
# COMPACT_ATOMS: atom_id res chain seq x y z
N MET A 1 76.12 -12.70 -60.48
CA MET A 1 75.61 -13.81 -59.64
C MET A 1 75.50 -13.46 -58.13
N VAL A 2 76.18 -12.40 -57.67
CA VAL A 2 76.17 -11.97 -56.24
C VAL A 2 74.96 -11.19 -55.81
N PHE A 3 74.33 -10.36 -56.72
CA PHE A 3 73.17 -9.55 -56.43
C PHE A 3 71.85 -10.31 -56.18
N HIS A 4 71.73 -11.50 -56.77
CA HIS A 4 70.50 -12.31 -56.64
C HIS A 4 70.48 -13.10 -55.30
N TYR A 5 71.63 -13.30 -54.69
CA TYR A 5 71.74 -14.01 -53.43
C TYR A 5 71.39 -13.11 -52.25
N PHE A 6 71.73 -11.82 -52.32
CA PHE A 6 71.42 -10.82 -51.30
C PHE A 6 69.89 -10.48 -51.21
N TYR A 7 69.24 -10.50 -52.34
CA TYR A 7 67.77 -10.26 -52.40
C TYR A 7 66.99 -11.45 -51.79
N ARG A 8 67.40 -12.67 -52.04
CA ARG A 8 66.72 -13.84 -51.42
C ARG A 8 66.99 -13.93 -49.91
N LEU A 9 68.19 -13.57 -49.45
CA LEU A 9 68.49 -13.60 -48.03
C LEU A 9 67.74 -12.60 -47.24
N ASN A 10 67.62 -11.39 -47.73
CA ASN A 10 66.73 -10.32 -47.08
C ASN A 10 65.25 -10.65 -47.12
N PHE A 11 64.77 -11.33 -48.19
CA PHE A 11 63.38 -11.75 -48.25
C PHE A 11 63.05 -12.86 -47.24
N ILE A 12 63.97 -13.83 -47.07
CA ILE A 12 63.82 -14.92 -46.09
C ILE A 12 63.96 -14.39 -44.68
N LEU A 13 64.89 -13.47 -44.41
CA LEU A 13 65.03 -12.80 -43.11
C LEU A 13 63.81 -12.01 -42.76
N GLY A 14 63.20 -11.23 -43.72
CA GLY A 14 61.98 -10.49 -43.57
C GLY A 14 60.74 -11.36 -43.27
N LEU A 15 60.68 -12.57 -43.88
CA LEU A 15 59.62 -13.54 -43.62
C LEU A 15 59.76 -14.18 -42.22
N MET A 16 61.01 -14.53 -41.81
CA MET A 16 61.25 -15.06 -40.45
C MET A 16 60.94 -14.03 -39.35
N VAL A 17 61.32 -12.75 -39.56
CA VAL A 17 61.00 -11.69 -38.60
C VAL A 17 59.49 -11.45 -38.51
N LYS A 18 58.77 -11.45 -39.65
CA LYS A 18 57.29 -11.33 -39.66
C LYS A 18 56.62 -12.51 -38.97
N LYS A 19 57.13 -13.76 -39.19
CA LYS A 19 56.59 -14.96 -38.55
C LYS A 19 56.84 -14.98 -37.04
N ASN A 20 57.98 -14.48 -36.57
CA ASN A 20 58.31 -14.36 -35.16
C ASN A 20 57.49 -13.24 -34.48
N ILE A 21 57.29 -12.12 -35.15
CA ILE A 21 56.41 -11.03 -34.66
C ILE A 21 54.94 -11.52 -34.62
N PHE A 22 54.47 -12.27 -35.62
CA PHE A 22 53.11 -12.82 -35.62
C PHE A 22 52.92 -13.84 -34.49
N ASN A 23 53.89 -14.74 -34.27
CA ASN A 23 53.86 -15.69 -33.17
C ASN A 23 53.95 -15.01 -31.79
N ALA A 24 54.76 -13.96 -31.64
CA ALA A 24 54.85 -13.17 -30.43
C ALA A 24 53.53 -12.41 -30.15
N LEU A 25 52.87 -11.86 -31.20
CA LEU A 25 51.55 -11.24 -31.08
C LEU A 25 50.46 -12.27 -30.71
N LEU A 26 50.52 -13.47 -31.32
CA LEU A 26 49.58 -14.57 -31.01
C LEU A 26 49.75 -15.08 -29.56
N LEU A 27 50.99 -15.18 -29.06
CA LEU A 27 51.26 -15.51 -27.66
C LEU A 27 50.80 -14.39 -26.70
N ALA A 28 50.98 -13.12 -27.09
CA ALA A 28 50.48 -11.98 -26.28
C ALA A 28 48.96 -11.95 -26.20
N VAL A 29 48.24 -12.25 -27.30
CA VAL A 29 46.76 -12.35 -27.32
C VAL A 29 46.27 -13.54 -26.49
N LEU A 30 46.98 -14.68 -26.53
CA LEU A 30 46.67 -15.84 -25.69
C LEU A 30 46.94 -15.58 -24.20
N ALA A 31 47.91 -14.76 -23.86
CA ALA A 31 48.23 -14.41 -22.46
C ALA A 31 47.25 -13.38 -21.88
N THR A 32 46.55 -12.58 -22.71
CA THR A 32 45.52 -11.64 -22.25
C THR A 32 44.13 -12.29 -22.10
N SER A 33 43.96 -13.53 -22.63
CA SER A 33 42.70 -14.28 -22.45
C SER A 33 42.63 -15.12 -21.17
N THR A 34 43.70 -15.18 -20.37
CA THR A 34 43.57 -15.59 -18.97
C THR A 34 43.11 -14.42 -18.14
N SER A 35 41.91 -13.92 -18.45
CA SER A 35 41.10 -13.17 -17.47
C SER A 35 40.95 -14.10 -16.27
N CYS A 36 41.59 -13.75 -15.17
CA CYS A 36 41.26 -14.36 -13.90
C CYS A 36 39.75 -14.19 -13.72
N ILE A 37 39.00 -15.25 -13.91
CA ILE A 37 37.69 -15.38 -13.29
C ILE A 37 38.03 -15.37 -11.80
N ARG A 38 38.08 -14.17 -11.19
CA ARG A 38 38.01 -14.07 -9.75
C ARG A 38 36.63 -14.64 -9.41
N GLU A 39 36.63 -15.68 -8.61
CA GLU A 39 35.38 -16.10 -7.98
C GLU A 39 34.77 -14.85 -7.38
N GLU A 40 33.50 -14.61 -7.72
CA GLU A 40 32.73 -13.50 -7.16
C GLU A 40 32.77 -13.62 -5.64
N ALA A 41 32.98 -12.52 -4.95
CA ALA A 41 33.02 -12.56 -3.50
C ALA A 41 31.65 -13.06 -3.00
N PRO A 42 31.61 -13.94 -1.99
CA PRO A 42 30.34 -14.40 -1.42
C PRO A 42 29.42 -13.23 -1.06
N ASN A 43 28.13 -13.38 -1.36
CA ASN A 43 27.14 -12.34 -1.10
C ASN A 43 27.01 -12.10 0.42
N ALA A 44 27.04 -10.84 0.83
CA ALA A 44 26.87 -10.42 2.22
C ALA A 44 25.41 -10.13 2.60
N GLU A 45 24.48 -10.15 1.62
CA GLU A 45 23.06 -9.94 1.87
C GLU A 45 22.37 -11.22 2.29
N CYS A 46 21.36 -11.12 3.16
CA CYS A 46 20.60 -12.26 3.67
C CYS A 46 19.11 -11.90 3.87
N ASP A 47 18.51 -11.26 2.89
CA ASP A 47 17.15 -10.80 2.97
C ASP A 47 16.12 -11.84 2.50
N ILE A 48 14.92 -11.83 3.11
CA ILE A 48 13.73 -12.45 2.55
C ILE A 48 13.18 -11.50 1.48
N LEU A 49 13.21 -11.96 0.23
CA LEU A 49 12.74 -11.19 -0.93
C LEU A 49 11.28 -11.49 -1.28
N GLY A 50 10.78 -12.67 -0.89
CA GLY A 50 9.45 -13.11 -1.23
C GLY A 50 9.08 -14.40 -0.52
N ILE A 51 7.86 -14.84 -0.76
CA ILE A 51 7.38 -16.18 -0.42
C ILE A 51 7.25 -16.97 -1.73
N ASP A 52 7.62 -18.25 -1.68
CA ASP A 52 7.57 -19.15 -2.83
C ASP A 52 6.14 -19.25 -3.39
N GLU A 53 6.00 -19.06 -4.69
CA GLU A 53 4.69 -19.07 -5.36
C GLU A 53 4.00 -20.44 -5.26
N GLY A 54 4.77 -21.54 -5.29
CA GLY A 54 4.22 -22.88 -5.14
C GLY A 54 3.66 -23.10 -3.73
N TRP A 55 4.34 -22.57 -2.71
CA TRP A 55 3.83 -22.61 -1.34
C TRP A 55 2.56 -21.75 -1.18
N LEU A 56 2.51 -20.56 -1.78
CA LEU A 56 1.33 -19.70 -1.78
C LEU A 56 0.14 -20.38 -2.46
N GLU A 57 0.35 -21.01 -3.60
CA GLU A 57 -0.71 -21.72 -4.32
C GLU A 57 -1.24 -22.93 -3.54
N LEU A 58 -0.37 -23.70 -2.89
CA LEU A 58 -0.78 -24.82 -2.03
C LEU A 58 -1.60 -24.39 -0.82
N ASN A 59 -1.39 -23.18 -0.33
CA ASN A 59 -2.08 -22.61 0.83
C ASN A 59 -3.11 -21.53 0.47
N ARG A 60 -3.46 -21.40 -0.80
CA ARG A 60 -4.37 -20.39 -1.33
C ARG A 60 -5.74 -20.37 -0.64
N ASP A 61 -6.23 -21.52 -0.22
CA ASP A 61 -7.53 -21.63 0.45
C ASP A 61 -7.54 -21.11 1.88
N ILE A 62 -6.38 -20.94 2.50
CA ILE A 62 -6.25 -20.48 3.88
C ILE A 62 -5.62 -19.08 4.00
N ILE A 63 -4.84 -18.64 3.02
CA ILE A 63 -4.23 -17.30 3.00
C ILE A 63 -5.28 -16.28 2.52
N THR A 64 -5.42 -15.14 3.24
CA THR A 64 -6.48 -14.16 2.99
C THR A 64 -6.01 -12.85 2.37
N GLY A 65 -4.84 -12.80 1.79
CA GLY A 65 -4.32 -11.60 1.14
C GLY A 65 -2.89 -11.81 0.69
N THR A 66 -2.31 -10.79 0.10
CA THR A 66 -0.89 -10.81 -0.26
C THR A 66 -0.04 -10.67 1.01
N PRO A 67 0.89 -11.59 1.29
CA PRO A 67 1.81 -11.44 2.40
C PRO A 67 2.62 -10.15 2.31
N VAL A 68 2.84 -9.50 3.44
CA VAL A 68 3.63 -8.27 3.52
C VAL A 68 5.02 -8.59 4.03
N ILE A 69 6.04 -8.25 3.25
CA ILE A 69 7.43 -8.48 3.61
C ILE A 69 8.04 -7.15 4.03
N GLY A 70 8.38 -7.07 5.30
CA GLY A 70 9.09 -5.94 5.89
C GLY A 70 10.59 -6.23 6.04
N ASN A 71 11.32 -5.26 6.56
CA ASN A 71 12.77 -5.39 6.73
C ASN A 71 13.19 -6.48 7.74
N TYR A 72 12.33 -6.77 8.73
CA TYR A 72 12.54 -7.77 9.79
C TYR A 72 11.27 -8.57 10.10
N SER A 73 10.23 -8.42 9.30
CA SER A 73 8.95 -9.10 9.49
C SER A 73 8.41 -9.67 8.18
N VAL A 74 7.61 -10.71 8.31
CA VAL A 74 6.74 -11.21 7.25
C VAL A 74 5.36 -11.42 7.87
N ASP A 75 4.36 -10.71 7.35
CA ASP A 75 3.00 -10.78 7.86
C ASP A 75 2.11 -11.53 6.85
N ILE A 76 1.53 -12.65 7.27
CA ILE A 76 0.69 -13.52 6.45
C ILE A 76 -0.70 -13.56 7.09
N ALA A 77 -1.68 -13.00 6.39
CA ALA A 77 -3.06 -13.05 6.82
C ALA A 77 -3.69 -14.40 6.46
N VAL A 78 -4.36 -15.05 7.41
CA VAL A 78 -4.99 -16.37 7.25
C VAL A 78 -6.44 -16.35 7.72
N LYS A 79 -7.24 -17.29 7.20
CA LYS A 79 -8.65 -17.47 7.61
C LYS A 79 -8.76 -17.88 9.07
N GLU A 80 -9.88 -17.51 9.67
CA GLU A 80 -10.28 -18.01 10.99
C GLU A 80 -10.37 -19.55 10.99
N GLY A 81 -9.91 -20.14 12.10
CA GLY A 81 -9.84 -21.60 12.24
C GLY A 81 -8.63 -22.26 11.59
N THR A 82 -7.72 -21.51 10.97
CA THR A 82 -6.47 -22.06 10.42
C THR A 82 -5.51 -22.47 11.54
N ASP A 83 -5.02 -23.71 11.50
CA ASP A 83 -3.91 -24.15 12.37
C ASP A 83 -2.59 -23.58 11.84
N CYS A 84 -2.25 -22.40 12.32
CA CYS A 84 -1.01 -21.71 11.92
C CYS A 84 0.26 -22.39 12.46
N THR A 85 0.16 -23.30 13.42
CA THR A 85 1.34 -23.97 14.02
C THR A 85 1.96 -24.97 13.05
N SER A 86 1.14 -25.50 12.14
CA SER A 86 1.57 -26.45 11.09
C SER A 86 2.07 -25.78 9.82
N LEU A 87 1.94 -24.47 9.69
CA LEU A 87 2.35 -23.74 8.50
C LEU A 87 3.86 -23.45 8.50
N GLU A 88 4.53 -23.86 7.44
CA GLU A 88 5.95 -23.61 7.21
C GLU A 88 6.15 -22.90 5.87
N PRO A 89 6.20 -21.55 5.86
CA PRO A 89 6.41 -20.80 4.64
C PRO A 89 7.75 -21.13 3.98
N LEU A 90 7.75 -21.26 2.65
CA LEU A 90 8.95 -21.30 1.85
C LEU A 90 9.29 -19.89 1.38
N PHE A 91 10.51 -19.46 1.62
CA PHE A 91 10.93 -18.09 1.32
C PHE A 91 11.86 -18.04 0.11
N ILE A 92 11.70 -16.99 -0.69
CA ILE A 92 12.67 -16.58 -1.70
C ILE A 92 13.68 -15.68 -0.99
N LEU A 93 14.93 -16.05 -1.03
CA LEU A 93 16.02 -15.35 -0.34
C LEU A 93 16.95 -14.66 -1.33
N THR A 94 17.75 -13.73 -0.84
CA THR A 94 18.92 -13.21 -1.58
C THR A 94 19.77 -14.37 -2.09
N PRO A 95 20.32 -14.32 -3.33
CA PRO A 95 21.14 -15.39 -3.89
C PRO A 95 22.30 -15.80 -2.96
N GLY A 96 22.45 -17.12 -2.73
CA GLY A 96 23.45 -17.69 -1.84
C GLY A 96 23.05 -17.70 -0.35
N ALA A 97 22.03 -16.97 0.06
CA ALA A 97 21.55 -16.98 1.44
C ALA A 97 20.79 -18.27 1.79
N HIS A 98 20.79 -18.63 3.07
CA HIS A 98 19.98 -19.72 3.61
C HIS A 98 19.22 -19.28 4.86
N ILE A 99 18.17 -20.01 5.23
CA ILE A 99 17.29 -19.67 6.35
C ILE A 99 17.12 -20.87 7.28
N THR A 100 17.00 -20.59 8.58
CA THR A 100 16.67 -21.59 9.60
C THR A 100 15.48 -21.12 10.42
N LYS A 101 14.57 -22.03 10.76
CA LYS A 101 13.49 -21.78 11.71
C LYS A 101 14.05 -21.89 13.11
N ASP A 102 13.83 -20.87 13.93
CA ASP A 102 14.19 -20.90 15.35
C ASP A 102 13.16 -21.76 16.11
N SER A 103 13.56 -22.33 17.26
CA SER A 103 12.70 -23.25 18.03
C SER A 103 11.60 -22.57 18.86
N ILE A 104 11.50 -21.26 18.83
CA ILE A 104 10.56 -20.48 19.65
C ILE A 104 9.34 -20.14 18.80
N CYS A 105 8.16 -20.61 19.24
CA CYS A 105 6.88 -20.23 18.68
C CYS A 105 6.07 -19.53 19.77
N ASP A 106 5.69 -18.29 19.55
CA ASP A 106 4.74 -17.58 20.41
C ASP A 106 3.32 -17.84 19.87
N ASN A 107 2.49 -18.50 20.68
CA ASN A 107 1.07 -18.74 20.38
C ASN A 107 0.25 -17.75 21.19
N GLY A 108 -0.19 -16.65 20.55
CA GLY A 108 -1.11 -15.69 21.15
C GLY A 108 -2.53 -15.88 20.65
N PRO A 109 -3.53 -15.29 21.31
CA PRO A 109 -4.93 -15.33 20.87
C PRO A 109 -5.16 -14.64 19.50
N SER A 110 -4.22 -13.83 19.05
CA SER A 110 -4.30 -13.07 17.80
C SER A 110 -3.66 -13.76 16.58
N GLY A 111 -3.03 -14.93 16.79
CA GLY A 111 -2.31 -15.65 15.75
C GLY A 111 -1.03 -16.32 16.27
N VAL A 112 -0.23 -16.83 15.36
CA VAL A 112 1.03 -17.52 15.64
C VAL A 112 2.18 -16.70 15.09
N THR A 113 3.21 -16.54 15.90
CA THR A 113 4.46 -15.89 15.50
C THR A 113 5.60 -16.90 15.47
N LEU A 114 6.25 -17.02 14.34
CA LEU A 114 7.42 -17.85 14.11
C LEU A 114 8.66 -16.96 13.96
N HIS A 115 9.79 -17.44 14.44
CA HIS A 115 11.06 -16.74 14.28
C HIS A 115 11.98 -17.53 13.35
N TYR A 116 12.60 -16.79 12.44
CA TYR A 116 13.56 -17.31 11.48
C TYR A 116 14.84 -16.52 11.52
N THR A 117 15.95 -17.17 11.22
CA THR A 117 17.24 -16.50 11.03
C THR A 117 17.75 -16.80 9.63
N THR A 118 18.02 -15.76 8.87
CA THR A 118 18.68 -15.86 7.57
C THR A 118 20.19 -15.66 7.75
N TYR A 119 20.97 -16.31 6.90
CA TYR A 119 22.43 -16.24 6.88
C TYR A 119 22.87 -15.94 5.46
N ALA A 120 23.82 -15.02 5.32
CA ALA A 120 24.42 -14.69 4.04
C ALA A 120 25.35 -15.81 3.53
N GLU A 121 25.64 -15.79 2.25
CA GLU A 121 26.56 -16.74 1.62
C GLU A 121 27.97 -16.68 2.23
N ASP A 122 28.41 -15.50 2.66
CA ASP A 122 29.71 -15.30 3.33
C ASP A 122 29.79 -15.92 4.73
N GLY A 123 28.66 -16.39 5.29
CA GLY A 123 28.54 -16.97 6.62
C GLY A 123 28.75 -15.98 7.78
N ILE A 124 28.97 -14.70 7.50
CA ILE A 124 29.27 -13.68 8.49
C ILE A 124 27.99 -12.95 8.93
N TRP A 125 27.19 -12.49 7.94
CA TRP A 125 25.98 -11.73 8.18
C TRP A 125 24.81 -12.64 8.43
N ARG A 126 23.95 -12.20 9.35
CA ARG A 126 22.69 -12.87 9.67
C ARG A 126 21.62 -11.85 10.04
N LYS A 127 20.37 -12.18 9.79
CA LYS A 127 19.21 -11.33 10.06
C LYS A 127 18.09 -12.14 10.68
N LYS A 128 17.46 -11.63 11.72
CA LYS A 128 16.31 -12.29 12.36
C LYS A 128 15.03 -11.73 11.81
N TYR A 129 14.12 -12.61 11.45
CA TYR A 129 12.78 -12.29 10.97
C TYR A 129 11.72 -12.81 11.94
N THR A 130 10.70 -12.00 12.13
CA THR A 130 9.45 -12.38 12.78
C THR A 130 8.42 -12.66 11.68
N VAL A 131 7.93 -13.90 11.62
CA VAL A 131 6.89 -14.31 10.67
C VAL A 131 5.58 -14.45 11.43
N SER A 132 4.65 -13.55 11.20
CA SER A 132 3.36 -13.51 11.91
C SER A 132 2.25 -14.04 11.02
N PHE A 133 1.50 -15.02 11.50
CA PHE A 133 0.23 -15.41 10.92
C PHE A 133 -0.88 -14.67 11.67
N THR A 134 -1.51 -13.73 10.99
CA THR A 134 -2.61 -12.95 11.55
C THR A 134 -3.94 -13.59 11.13
N ILE A 135 -4.74 -14.03 12.10
CA ILE A 135 -6.06 -14.59 11.81
C ILE A 135 -6.99 -13.44 11.40
N GLN A 136 -7.49 -13.50 10.18
CA GLN A 136 -8.53 -12.59 9.71
C GLN A 136 -9.90 -13.23 9.96
N ALA A 137 -10.62 -12.70 10.95
CA ALA A 137 -12.03 -13.03 11.09
C ALA A 137 -12.81 -12.54 9.86
N ALA A 138 -13.80 -13.31 9.44
CA ALA A 138 -14.76 -12.84 8.44
C ALA A 138 -15.42 -11.55 8.97
N ILE A 139 -15.49 -10.51 8.11
CA ILE A 139 -16.21 -9.30 8.46
C ILE A 139 -17.70 -9.67 8.56
N SER A 140 -18.28 -9.44 9.74
CA SER A 140 -19.71 -9.67 9.89
C SER A 140 -20.46 -8.70 8.98
N ALA A 141 -21.59 -9.16 8.42
CA ALA A 141 -22.47 -8.35 7.57
C ALA A 141 -22.99 -7.06 8.24
N SER A 142 -22.70 -6.86 9.51
CA SER A 142 -23.17 -5.75 10.35
C SER A 142 -22.05 -4.93 10.97
N GLN A 143 -20.81 -5.01 10.48
CA GLN A 143 -19.71 -4.22 11.06
C GLN A 143 -19.97 -2.72 10.87
N VAL A 144 -20.01 -2.01 12.01
CA VAL A 144 -20.10 -0.56 12.09
C VAL A 144 -18.74 -0.01 12.48
N PHE A 145 -18.27 0.99 11.77
CA PHE A 145 -17.02 1.70 12.02
C PHE A 145 -17.31 2.96 12.82
N GLY A 146 -17.23 2.85 14.15
CA GLY A 146 -17.53 3.94 15.08
C GLY A 146 -16.35 4.83 15.40
N PHE A 147 -15.14 4.51 14.87
CA PHE A 147 -13.91 5.29 15.07
C PHE A 147 -13.48 5.47 16.53
N GLU A 148 -13.86 4.55 17.39
CA GLU A 148 -13.52 4.57 18.83
C GLU A 148 -12.05 4.18 19.07
N ASP A 149 -11.51 3.30 18.20
CA ASP A 149 -10.18 2.73 18.35
C ASP A 149 -9.15 3.53 17.55
N PHE A 150 -8.40 4.37 18.24
CA PHE A 150 -7.31 5.15 17.65
C PHE A 150 -6.16 5.31 18.66
N GLU A 151 -4.98 5.61 18.12
CA GLU A 151 -3.80 5.93 18.92
C GLU A 151 -2.94 6.98 18.21
N VAL A 152 -2.02 7.58 18.96
CA VAL A 152 -0.97 8.41 18.35
C VAL A 152 0.07 7.47 17.76
N GLU A 153 0.40 7.67 16.46
CA GLU A 153 1.39 6.84 15.77
C GLU A 153 2.79 6.95 16.41
N SER A 154 3.68 6.03 16.06
CA SER A 154 4.98 5.83 16.76
C SER A 154 5.89 7.05 16.85
N SER A 155 5.78 8.03 15.92
CA SER A 155 6.54 9.28 15.98
C SER A 155 5.92 10.34 16.90
N GLY A 156 4.74 10.09 17.44
CA GLY A 156 4.03 10.98 18.36
C GLY A 156 3.35 12.16 17.71
N ARG A 157 3.20 12.17 16.36
CA ARG A 157 2.81 13.37 15.62
C ARG A 157 1.32 13.45 15.30
N TYR A 158 0.67 12.34 14.90
CA TYR A 158 -0.73 12.32 14.47
C TYR A 158 -1.44 11.04 14.93
N ASN A 159 -2.76 11.02 14.80
CA ASN A 159 -3.56 9.86 15.17
C ASN A 159 -3.72 8.91 13.97
N VAL A 160 -3.77 7.61 14.27
CA VAL A 160 -4.10 6.51 13.36
C VAL A 160 -5.24 5.69 13.94
N TRP A 161 -6.12 5.19 13.08
CA TRP A 161 -7.28 4.38 13.45
C TRP A 161 -7.07 2.92 13.09
N PHE A 162 -7.69 2.07 13.88
CA PHE A 162 -7.70 0.64 13.66
C PHE A 162 -9.05 0.07 14.11
N GLU A 163 -9.34 -1.15 13.72
CA GLU A 163 -10.51 -1.87 14.20
C GLU A 163 -10.07 -3.00 15.12
N ILE A 164 -10.91 -3.32 16.09
CA ILE A 164 -10.78 -4.54 16.88
C ILE A 164 -11.86 -5.50 16.41
N ASP A 165 -11.46 -6.65 15.88
CA ASP A 165 -12.41 -7.66 15.43
C ASP A 165 -13.05 -8.43 16.60
N VAL A 166 -14.00 -9.30 16.29
CA VAL A 166 -14.77 -10.07 17.28
C VAL A 166 -13.89 -10.96 18.18
N ASN A 167 -12.67 -11.26 17.74
CA ASN A 167 -11.69 -12.06 18.50
C ASN A 167 -10.73 -11.19 19.31
N GLY A 168 -10.91 -9.87 19.31
CA GLY A 168 -10.01 -8.92 19.96
C GLY A 168 -8.74 -8.62 19.18
N THR A 169 -8.66 -9.01 17.90
CA THR A 169 -7.49 -8.79 17.05
C THR A 169 -7.55 -7.41 16.41
N ARG A 170 -6.44 -6.67 16.50
CA ARG A 170 -6.27 -5.37 15.86
C ARG A 170 -6.15 -5.53 14.34
N ARG A 171 -6.89 -4.72 13.61
CA ARG A 171 -6.88 -4.64 12.15
C ARG A 171 -6.63 -3.21 11.69
N ASN A 172 -5.50 -2.99 11.04
CA ASN A 172 -5.11 -1.68 10.51
C ASN A 172 -5.66 -1.53 9.09
N ILE A 173 -6.94 -1.22 8.97
CA ILE A 173 -7.60 -1.06 7.66
C ILE A 173 -7.71 0.39 7.21
N TRP A 174 -7.56 1.34 8.14
CA TRP A 174 -7.73 2.74 7.88
C TRP A 174 -6.41 3.45 7.58
N ALA A 175 -6.44 4.35 6.62
CA ALA A 175 -5.33 5.24 6.29
C ALA A 175 -5.82 6.67 6.10
N SER A 176 -4.92 7.63 6.24
CA SER A 176 -5.17 9.05 6.01
C SER A 176 -3.95 9.76 5.43
N GLY A 177 -4.15 10.95 4.88
CA GLY A 177 -3.07 11.82 4.40
C GLY A 177 -2.19 12.43 5.51
N ASN A 178 -2.44 12.14 6.77
CA ASN A 178 -1.70 12.71 7.90
C ASN A 178 -0.20 12.46 7.81
N ALA A 179 0.23 11.28 7.35
CA ALA A 179 1.65 10.98 7.16
C ALA A 179 2.31 11.92 6.14
N GLY A 180 1.60 12.26 5.05
CA GLY A 180 2.05 13.27 4.07
C GLY A 180 2.11 14.68 4.67
N PHE A 181 1.09 15.08 5.42
CA PHE A 181 1.07 16.37 6.11
C PHE A 181 2.19 16.48 7.15
N ALA A 182 2.57 15.38 7.79
CA ALA A 182 3.66 15.33 8.74
C ALA A 182 5.01 15.78 8.15
N PHE A 183 5.28 15.54 6.87
CA PHE A 183 6.50 16.01 6.20
C PHE A 183 6.63 17.53 6.16
N LEU A 184 5.51 18.25 6.23
CA LEU A 184 5.51 19.71 6.17
C LEU A 184 6.02 20.36 7.47
N GLY A 185 6.09 19.60 8.56
CA GLY A 185 6.63 20.07 9.85
C GLY A 185 5.77 21.11 10.59
N ILE A 186 4.51 21.32 10.17
CA ILE A 186 3.63 22.39 10.68
C ILE A 186 2.70 21.94 11.82
N GLY A 187 2.31 20.69 11.89
CA GLY A 187 1.53 20.15 13.00
C GLY A 187 2.38 20.03 14.29
N LYS A 188 1.94 20.65 15.39
CA LYS A 188 2.62 20.65 16.69
C LYS A 188 2.05 19.59 17.63
N SER A 189 0.80 19.23 17.47
CA SER A 189 0.11 18.20 18.24
C SER A 189 -0.72 17.32 17.32
N PRO A 190 -1.10 16.09 17.71
CA PRO A 190 -1.96 15.22 16.92
C PRO A 190 -3.30 15.85 16.52
N MET A 191 -3.81 16.80 17.31
CA MET A 191 -5.07 17.50 17.04
C MET A 191 -4.95 18.61 15.98
N ASP A 192 -3.73 19.00 15.61
CA ASP A 192 -3.46 19.99 14.57
C ASP A 192 -3.55 19.39 13.16
N PHE A 193 -3.54 18.06 13.04
CA PHE A 193 -3.55 17.38 11.77
C PHE A 193 -4.91 17.44 11.05
N PRO A 194 -4.92 17.33 9.72
CA PRO A 194 -6.16 17.35 8.93
C PRO A 194 -7.17 16.28 9.36
N THR A 195 -6.71 15.11 9.79
CA THR A 195 -7.53 14.02 10.31
C THR A 195 -7.24 13.83 11.78
N ALA A 196 -8.24 14.05 12.64
CA ALA A 196 -8.12 13.98 14.09
C ALA A 196 -9.39 13.40 14.72
N PRO A 197 -9.33 12.77 15.91
CA PRO A 197 -10.52 12.36 16.64
C PRO A 197 -11.26 13.57 17.21
N ASP A 198 -12.56 13.40 17.46
CA ASP A 198 -13.39 14.37 18.15
C ASP A 198 -14.35 13.64 19.10
N PRO A 199 -14.48 14.07 20.39
CA PRO A 199 -15.29 13.35 21.38
C PRO A 199 -16.80 13.59 21.22
N ALA A 200 -17.23 14.44 20.28
CA ALA A 200 -18.64 14.79 20.05
C ALA A 200 -19.26 13.95 18.91
N GLY A 201 -19.06 12.64 18.93
CA GLY A 201 -19.69 11.69 18.00
C GLY A 201 -21.19 11.55 18.20
N VAL A 202 -21.84 10.81 17.32
CA VAL A 202 -23.19 10.29 17.52
C VAL A 202 -23.15 9.28 18.67
N LYS A 203 -22.08 8.50 18.71
CA LYS A 203 -21.82 7.55 19.75
C LYS A 203 -20.32 7.57 20.07
N GLY A 204 -19.97 8.08 21.25
CA GLY A 204 -18.57 8.17 21.67
C GLY A 204 -17.75 9.16 20.85
N ASN A 205 -16.64 8.69 20.32
CA ASN A 205 -15.77 9.48 19.46
C ASN A 205 -16.24 9.43 17.98
N CYS A 206 -15.80 10.41 17.22
CA CYS A 206 -15.97 10.43 15.78
C CYS A 206 -14.66 10.88 15.10
N ILE A 207 -14.60 10.83 13.80
CA ILE A 207 -13.52 11.45 13.02
C ILE A 207 -13.90 12.87 12.62
N ARG A 208 -12.94 13.79 12.81
CA ARG A 208 -12.96 15.15 12.27
C ARG A 208 -11.93 15.26 11.16
N LEU A 209 -12.39 15.61 9.97
CA LEU A 209 -11.60 15.85 8.77
C LEU A 209 -11.65 17.35 8.47
N THR A 210 -10.49 18.02 8.45
CA THR A 210 -10.42 19.48 8.22
C THR A 210 -9.43 19.80 7.12
N THR A 211 -9.83 20.59 6.15
CA THR A 211 -8.94 21.11 5.12
C THR A 211 -8.05 22.20 5.71
N LYS A 212 -6.75 22.00 5.63
CA LYS A 212 -5.73 22.85 6.25
C LYS A 212 -4.73 23.40 5.24
N GLU A 213 -4.15 24.54 5.53
CA GLU A 213 -3.01 25.08 4.79
C GLU A 213 -1.77 24.21 5.00
N THR A 214 -1.00 24.05 3.95
CA THR A 214 0.29 23.33 3.95
C THR A 214 1.48 24.24 4.16
N GLY A 215 1.23 25.53 4.36
CA GLY A 215 2.26 26.55 4.55
C GLY A 215 3.08 26.83 3.28
N SER A 216 4.20 27.50 3.45
CA SER A 216 5.07 27.91 2.34
C SER A 216 5.69 26.72 1.61
N TYR A 217 6.01 25.65 2.34
CA TYR A 217 6.65 24.47 1.76
C TYR A 217 5.70 23.74 0.80
N GLY A 218 4.48 23.42 1.23
CA GLY A 218 3.51 22.77 0.33
C GLY A 218 3.12 23.66 -0.85
N SER A 219 3.00 24.98 -0.63
CA SER A 219 2.71 25.93 -1.71
C SER A 219 3.78 25.97 -2.79
N LEU A 220 5.06 25.76 -2.44
CA LEU A 220 6.16 25.69 -3.40
C LEU A 220 6.01 24.54 -4.40
N PHE A 221 5.32 23.47 -3.99
CA PHE A 221 5.04 22.28 -4.82
C PHE A 221 3.63 22.31 -5.44
N ASN A 222 2.94 23.46 -5.45
CA ASN A 222 1.54 23.58 -5.88
C ASN A 222 0.57 22.68 -5.10
N MET A 223 0.83 22.47 -3.83
CA MET A 223 0.04 21.73 -2.87
C MET A 223 -0.39 22.64 -1.71
N PRO A 224 -1.16 23.73 -1.95
CA PRO A 224 -1.38 24.78 -0.95
C PRO A 224 -2.26 24.33 0.21
N ILE A 225 -3.08 23.33 0.02
CA ILE A 225 -3.97 22.76 1.03
C ILE A 225 -3.77 21.27 1.16
N ALA A 226 -4.16 20.73 2.30
CA ALA A 226 -4.31 19.31 2.56
C ALA A 226 -5.73 19.08 3.10
N ALA A 227 -6.56 18.39 2.33
CA ALA A 227 -7.86 17.96 2.79
C ALA A 227 -7.71 16.90 3.88
N GLY A 228 -8.48 17.02 4.97
CA GLY A 228 -8.64 15.92 5.93
C GLY A 228 -9.33 14.76 5.23
N ASN A 229 -8.79 13.57 5.35
CA ASN A 229 -9.35 12.38 4.72
C ASN A 229 -9.13 11.15 5.57
N ILE A 230 -10.01 10.17 5.39
CA ILE A 230 -9.89 8.81 5.94
C ILE A 230 -10.40 7.83 4.89
N PHE A 231 -9.73 6.70 4.75
CA PHE A 231 -10.14 5.69 3.78
C PHE A 231 -9.68 4.30 4.18
N ILE A 232 -10.40 3.29 3.71
CA ILE A 232 -9.94 1.90 3.80
C ILE A 232 -8.85 1.69 2.76
N GLY A 233 -7.63 1.38 3.21
CA GLY A 233 -6.47 1.23 2.33
C GLY A 233 -5.14 1.52 3.02
N GLU A 234 -4.20 2.10 2.26
CA GLU A 234 -2.84 2.41 2.71
C GLU A 234 -2.40 3.78 2.19
N PHE A 235 -1.51 4.44 2.93
CA PHE A 235 -0.90 5.69 2.51
C PHE A 235 0.63 5.56 2.43
N HIS A 236 1.18 5.69 1.24
CA HIS A 236 2.61 5.58 0.96
C HIS A 236 3.27 6.96 1.00
N SER A 237 3.72 7.36 2.16
CA SER A 237 4.27 8.70 2.41
C SER A 237 5.47 9.06 1.52
N ALA A 238 6.28 8.07 1.10
CA ALA A 238 7.40 8.28 0.20
C ALA A 238 6.98 8.81 -1.20
N SER A 239 5.77 8.46 -1.66
CA SER A 239 5.23 8.92 -2.94
C SER A 239 4.58 10.31 -2.86
N ALA A 240 4.22 10.77 -1.65
CA ALA A 240 3.36 11.94 -1.45
C ALA A 240 3.91 13.25 -2.06
N MET A 241 5.23 13.43 -2.11
CA MET A 241 5.86 14.64 -2.65
C MET A 241 6.03 14.63 -4.17
N GLY A 242 6.26 13.46 -4.78
CA GLY A 242 6.51 13.36 -6.21
C GLY A 242 5.29 12.95 -7.02
N LYS A 243 4.46 12.09 -6.45
CA LYS A 243 3.29 11.49 -7.07
C LYS A 243 2.15 11.40 -6.05
N PRO A 244 1.56 12.51 -5.65
CA PRO A 244 0.59 12.56 -4.56
C PRO A 244 -0.64 11.68 -4.78
N LEU A 245 -1.12 11.52 -6.00
CA LEU A 245 -2.24 10.64 -6.31
C LEU A 245 -1.88 9.16 -6.12
N GLU A 246 -0.64 8.76 -6.41
CA GLU A 246 -0.16 7.38 -6.19
C GLU A 246 0.18 7.10 -4.71
N ALA A 247 0.19 8.12 -3.84
CA ALA A 247 0.45 7.93 -2.42
C ALA A 247 -0.71 7.25 -1.70
N THR A 248 -1.94 7.41 -2.17
CA THR A 248 -3.12 6.73 -1.64
C THR A 248 -3.32 5.40 -2.37
N ARG A 249 -3.53 4.32 -1.62
CA ARG A 249 -3.84 2.99 -2.13
C ARG A 249 -5.14 2.52 -1.51
N PHE A 250 -6.19 2.48 -2.30
CA PHE A 250 -7.56 2.26 -1.83
C PHE A 250 -7.97 0.80 -1.91
N GLY A 251 -8.60 0.30 -0.85
CA GLY A 251 -9.28 -0.96 -0.80
C GLY A 251 -8.59 -2.07 -0.03
N GLN A 252 -9.43 -2.98 0.44
CA GLN A 252 -9.07 -4.23 1.10
C GLN A 252 -9.98 -5.35 0.55
N GLN A 253 -9.46 -6.58 0.55
CA GLN A 253 -10.23 -7.79 0.17
C GLN A 253 -11.13 -8.25 1.34
N MET A 254 -12.06 -7.40 1.77
CA MET A 254 -12.94 -7.61 2.92
C MET A 254 -14.41 -7.53 2.48
N VAL A 255 -14.78 -8.31 1.47
CA VAL A 255 -16.10 -8.32 0.85
C VAL A 255 -16.82 -9.62 1.22
N PRO A 256 -17.80 -9.58 2.16
CA PRO A 256 -18.54 -10.78 2.59
C PRO A 256 -19.72 -11.12 1.67
N GLY A 257 -20.18 -10.18 0.85
CA GLY A 257 -21.33 -10.34 -0.01
C GLY A 257 -21.50 -9.16 -0.96
N LYS A 258 -22.65 -9.07 -1.63
CA LYS A 258 -23.00 -7.93 -2.47
C LYS A 258 -23.33 -6.73 -1.57
N PRO A 259 -22.67 -5.57 -1.75
CA PRO A 259 -23.00 -4.38 -0.99
C PRO A 259 -24.31 -3.78 -1.48
N LEU A 260 -25.21 -3.46 -0.54
CA LEU A 260 -26.52 -2.86 -0.83
C LEU A 260 -26.51 -1.35 -0.58
N TYR A 261 -26.03 -0.93 0.59
CA TYR A 261 -26.04 0.48 1.01
C TYR A 261 -24.76 0.84 1.77
N LEU A 262 -24.26 2.06 1.53
CA LEU A 262 -23.34 2.76 2.42
C LEU A 262 -24.18 3.61 3.37
N LYS A 263 -23.97 3.53 4.68
CA LYS A 263 -24.71 4.29 5.69
C LYS A 263 -23.78 4.86 6.76
N GLY A 264 -24.27 5.82 7.51
CA GLY A 264 -23.56 6.47 8.60
C GLY A 264 -24.16 7.81 8.94
N TYR A 265 -23.41 8.60 9.69
CA TYR A 265 -23.78 9.95 10.10
C TYR A 265 -22.67 10.92 9.72
N TYR A 266 -23.05 12.13 9.31
CA TYR A 266 -22.09 13.20 9.04
C TYR A 266 -22.66 14.57 9.43
N LYS A 267 -21.77 15.51 9.65
CA LYS A 267 -22.04 16.95 9.65
C LYS A 267 -20.90 17.64 8.92
N TYR A 268 -21.22 18.72 8.22
CA TYR A 268 -20.26 19.42 7.37
C TYR A 268 -20.44 20.93 7.40
N SER A 269 -19.32 21.64 7.37
CA SER A 269 -19.27 23.08 7.12
C SER A 269 -18.18 23.38 6.10
N SER A 270 -18.48 24.17 5.08
CA SER A 270 -17.51 24.68 4.13
C SER A 270 -16.68 25.81 4.75
N GLY A 271 -15.40 25.89 4.38
CA GLY A 271 -14.60 27.10 4.60
C GLY A 271 -15.08 28.26 3.74
N ASP A 272 -14.63 29.47 4.06
CA ASP A 272 -15.14 30.72 3.49
C ASP A 272 -14.79 30.92 2.01
N VAL A 273 -13.57 30.53 1.60
CA VAL A 273 -13.03 30.82 0.26
C VAL A 273 -12.50 29.55 -0.38
N PHE A 274 -13.15 29.11 -1.46
CA PHE A 274 -12.63 28.04 -2.29
C PHE A 274 -11.45 28.55 -3.11
N THR A 275 -10.33 27.84 -3.08
CA THR A 275 -9.10 28.16 -3.82
C THR A 275 -8.71 27.04 -4.75
N ASP A 276 -8.09 27.42 -5.89
CA ASP A 276 -7.39 26.48 -6.77
C ASP A 276 -6.00 26.10 -6.20
N LYS A 277 -5.33 25.21 -6.89
CA LYS A 277 -3.95 24.76 -6.53
C LYS A 277 -2.88 25.85 -6.58
N HIS A 278 -3.20 27.03 -7.11
CA HIS A 278 -2.32 28.21 -7.14
C HIS A 278 -2.73 29.27 -6.09
N LYS A 279 -3.65 28.93 -5.19
CA LYS A 279 -4.22 29.82 -4.16
C LYS A 279 -5.08 30.95 -4.72
N ASN A 280 -5.54 30.90 -5.95
CA ASN A 280 -6.48 31.86 -6.46
C ASN A 280 -7.87 31.53 -5.91
N GLY A 281 -8.52 32.49 -5.26
CA GLY A 281 -9.91 32.34 -4.84
C GLY A 281 -10.85 32.25 -6.04
N ILE A 282 -11.79 31.30 -6.02
CA ILE A 282 -12.78 31.10 -7.06
C ILE A 282 -14.12 31.66 -6.57
N PRO A 283 -14.53 32.85 -7.07
CA PRO A 283 -15.76 33.48 -6.62
C PRO A 283 -16.99 32.64 -6.92
N GLY A 284 -17.89 32.55 -5.94
CA GLY A 284 -19.19 31.85 -6.08
C GLY A 284 -19.07 30.32 -6.00
N ARG A 285 -17.87 29.75 -5.79
CA ARG A 285 -17.70 28.33 -5.53
C ARG A 285 -17.63 28.06 -4.03
N THR A 286 -18.48 27.14 -3.56
CA THR A 286 -18.47 26.61 -2.20
C THR A 286 -17.78 25.26 -2.20
N ASP A 287 -17.01 24.96 -1.18
CA ASP A 287 -16.39 23.64 -1.03
C ASP A 287 -17.42 22.59 -0.60
N GLU A 288 -17.23 21.37 -1.01
CA GLU A 288 -18.08 20.23 -0.69
C GLU A 288 -17.24 19.09 -0.12
N CYS A 289 -17.78 18.35 0.83
CA CYS A 289 -17.15 17.11 1.26
C CYS A 289 -17.42 15.96 0.27
N ALA A 290 -16.63 14.91 0.35
CA ALA A 290 -16.87 13.65 -0.33
C ALA A 290 -17.05 12.53 0.68
N ILE A 291 -18.08 11.69 0.49
CA ILE A 291 -18.29 10.43 1.22
C ILE A 291 -18.77 9.42 0.19
N TYR A 292 -17.96 8.37 -0.04
CA TYR A 292 -18.30 7.34 -1.01
C TYR A 292 -17.66 5.98 -0.65
N SER A 293 -18.16 4.94 -1.28
CA SER A 293 -17.60 3.59 -1.21
C SER A 293 -17.56 3.00 -2.61
N VAL A 294 -16.48 2.26 -2.91
CA VAL A 294 -16.24 1.64 -4.21
C VAL A 294 -15.94 0.17 -4.04
N LEU A 295 -16.71 -0.67 -4.74
CA LEU A 295 -16.43 -2.08 -4.96
C LEU A 295 -15.79 -2.25 -6.33
N TYR A 296 -14.63 -2.90 -6.41
CA TYR A 296 -13.92 -3.10 -7.66
C TYR A 296 -13.31 -4.49 -7.79
N GLU A 297 -13.09 -4.92 -9.03
CA GLU A 297 -12.48 -6.20 -9.35
C GLU A 297 -10.98 -6.19 -9.09
N VAL A 298 -10.50 -7.30 -8.55
CA VAL A 298 -9.07 -7.55 -8.36
C VAL A 298 -8.71 -8.95 -8.85
N ASP A 299 -7.44 -9.11 -9.19
CA ASP A 299 -6.85 -10.43 -9.34
C ASP A 299 -6.38 -10.90 -7.97
N PRO A 300 -6.92 -12.01 -7.41
CA PRO A 300 -6.49 -12.52 -6.12
C PRO A 300 -5.01 -12.92 -6.08
N ALA A 301 -4.43 -13.31 -7.21
CA ALA A 301 -3.03 -13.68 -7.32
C ALA A 301 -2.10 -12.46 -7.40
N ASN A 302 -2.62 -11.31 -7.85
CA ASN A 302 -1.90 -10.04 -7.93
C ASN A 302 -2.82 -8.89 -7.51
N PHE A 303 -2.94 -8.69 -6.20
CA PHE A 303 -3.83 -7.67 -5.66
C PHE A 303 -3.28 -6.26 -5.87
N GLU A 304 -3.69 -5.61 -6.95
CA GLU A 304 -3.43 -4.21 -7.21
C GLU A 304 -4.57 -3.32 -6.71
N LYS A 305 -4.25 -2.42 -5.78
CA LYS A 305 -5.19 -1.41 -5.26
C LYS A 305 -5.40 -0.29 -6.28
N LEU A 306 -6.58 0.33 -6.23
CA LEU A 306 -6.81 1.62 -6.88
C LEU A 306 -6.04 2.73 -6.16
N ASP A 307 -5.73 3.82 -6.87
CA ASP A 307 -5.08 4.98 -6.28
C ASP A 307 -5.85 6.29 -6.56
N GLY A 308 -5.30 7.44 -6.16
CA GLY A 308 -5.97 8.73 -6.31
C GLY A 308 -6.22 9.15 -7.76
N SER A 309 -5.60 8.48 -8.73
CA SER A 309 -5.81 8.79 -10.16
C SER A 309 -6.99 8.03 -10.77
N ASP A 310 -7.39 6.90 -10.18
CA ASP A 310 -8.38 6.01 -10.79
C ASP A 310 -9.51 5.54 -9.85
N ILE A 311 -9.51 5.92 -8.58
CA ILE A 311 -10.47 5.46 -7.56
C ILE A 311 -11.95 5.68 -7.94
N THR A 312 -12.27 6.66 -8.75
CA THR A 312 -13.64 6.96 -9.22
C THR A 312 -13.84 6.72 -10.71
N THR A 313 -12.79 6.39 -11.46
CA THR A 313 -12.83 6.31 -12.93
C THR A 313 -12.36 4.98 -13.50
N SER A 314 -11.78 4.12 -12.69
CA SER A 314 -11.25 2.83 -13.13
C SER A 314 -12.36 1.94 -13.73
N GLU A 315 -12.05 1.31 -14.87
CA GLU A 315 -12.93 0.30 -15.47
C GLU A 315 -13.11 -0.94 -14.57
N ARG A 316 -12.26 -1.13 -13.56
CA ARG A 316 -12.40 -2.21 -12.58
C ARG A 316 -13.55 -1.99 -11.60
N ILE A 317 -14.11 -0.79 -11.50
CA ILE A 317 -15.21 -0.47 -10.59
C ILE A 317 -16.46 -1.22 -11.03
N VAL A 318 -17.07 -1.94 -10.10
CA VAL A 318 -18.31 -2.72 -10.31
C VAL A 318 -19.52 -2.02 -9.70
N MET A 319 -19.37 -1.51 -8.47
CA MET A 319 -20.44 -0.79 -7.79
C MET A 319 -19.86 0.39 -7.00
N MET A 320 -20.64 1.46 -6.90
CA MET A 320 -20.29 2.66 -6.15
C MET A 320 -21.52 3.22 -5.41
N ALA A 321 -21.29 3.68 -4.20
CA ALA A 321 -22.24 4.50 -3.43
C ALA A 321 -21.58 5.83 -3.09
N GLU A 322 -22.22 6.95 -3.42
CA GLU A 322 -21.69 8.31 -3.21
C GLU A 322 -22.80 9.25 -2.75
N ILE A 323 -22.51 10.15 -1.83
CA ILE A 323 -23.37 11.28 -1.51
C ILE A 323 -23.15 12.35 -2.59
N GLU A 324 -24.05 12.41 -3.58
CA GLU A 324 -23.91 13.32 -4.74
C GLU A 324 -24.00 14.80 -4.36
N ASN A 325 -24.86 15.16 -3.39
CA ASN A 325 -25.09 16.53 -2.94
C ASN A 325 -25.05 16.59 -1.41
N PRO A 326 -23.88 16.66 -0.79
CA PRO A 326 -23.77 16.58 0.67
C PRO A 326 -24.35 17.79 1.40
N GLY A 327 -24.43 18.95 0.76
CA GLY A 327 -24.83 20.19 1.42
C GLY A 327 -23.92 20.57 2.58
N THR A 328 -24.42 21.39 3.49
CA THR A 328 -23.69 21.83 4.69
C THR A 328 -24.53 21.61 5.96
N PRO A 329 -24.86 20.35 6.32
CA PRO A 329 -25.63 20.09 7.53
C PRO A 329 -24.80 20.39 8.76
N GLY A 330 -25.21 21.37 9.54
CA GLY A 330 -24.56 21.79 10.81
C GLY A 330 -24.82 20.82 11.97
N MET A 331 -25.74 19.89 11.83
CA MET A 331 -26.08 18.88 12.83
C MET A 331 -25.80 17.47 12.22
N TRP A 332 -25.65 16.46 13.09
CA TRP A 332 -25.55 15.08 12.66
C TRP A 332 -26.75 14.71 11.78
N THR A 333 -26.43 14.28 10.57
CA THR A 333 -27.40 13.88 9.53
C THR A 333 -27.11 12.44 9.15
N GLU A 334 -28.11 11.59 9.29
CA GLU A 334 -28.05 10.20 8.85
C GLU A 334 -28.07 10.12 7.32
N PHE A 335 -27.31 9.19 6.76
CA PHE A 335 -27.40 8.85 5.35
C PHE A 335 -27.44 7.34 5.14
N ARG A 336 -28.11 6.92 4.07
CA ARG A 336 -28.18 5.55 3.58
C ARG A 336 -28.25 5.60 2.05
N ILE A 337 -27.11 5.36 1.40
CA ILE A 337 -26.92 5.53 -0.05
C ILE A 337 -26.83 4.17 -0.72
N PRO A 338 -27.66 3.86 -1.73
CA PRO A 338 -27.58 2.58 -2.44
C PRO A 338 -26.31 2.49 -3.28
N PHE A 339 -25.71 1.30 -3.33
CA PHE A 339 -24.70 0.99 -4.31
C PHE A 339 -25.33 0.87 -5.69
N LYS A 340 -24.80 1.61 -6.65
CA LYS A 340 -25.20 1.61 -8.05
C LYS A 340 -24.17 0.85 -8.87
N ALA A 341 -24.62 0.05 -9.84
CA ALA A 341 -23.75 -0.61 -10.80
C ALA A 341 -22.99 0.42 -11.64
N MET A 342 -21.71 0.14 -11.90
CA MET A 342 -20.80 1.01 -12.66
C MET A 342 -20.26 0.26 -13.88
N ASN A 343 -19.87 1.00 -14.92
CA ASN A 343 -19.21 0.47 -16.12
C ASN A 343 -20.00 -0.65 -16.84
N GLY A 344 -21.31 -0.71 -16.66
CA GLY A 344 -22.16 -1.78 -17.21
C GLY A 344 -21.89 -3.17 -16.59
N LYS A 345 -21.23 -3.21 -15.43
CA LYS A 345 -20.92 -4.45 -14.72
C LYS A 345 -21.99 -4.81 -13.72
N GLU A 346 -22.07 -6.09 -13.44
CA GLU A 346 -22.91 -6.65 -12.37
C GLU A 346 -22.03 -7.37 -11.34
N PHE A 347 -22.55 -7.48 -10.12
CA PHE A 347 -21.89 -8.25 -9.08
C PHE A 347 -21.94 -9.74 -9.42
N ASP A 348 -20.79 -10.41 -9.42
CA ASP A 348 -20.65 -11.83 -9.74
C ASP A 348 -20.32 -12.63 -8.47
N PRO A 349 -21.24 -13.50 -7.98
CA PRO A 349 -21.00 -14.36 -6.83
C PRO A 349 -19.80 -15.32 -7.01
N HIS A 350 -19.51 -15.76 -8.25
CA HIS A 350 -18.35 -16.62 -8.50
C HIS A 350 -17.04 -15.88 -8.28
N ARG A 351 -16.99 -14.61 -8.68
CA ARG A 351 -15.83 -13.75 -8.39
C ARG A 351 -15.67 -13.49 -6.90
N LEU A 352 -16.78 -13.35 -6.17
CA LEU A 352 -16.75 -13.25 -4.70
C LEU A 352 -16.10 -14.49 -4.08
N ALA A 353 -16.53 -15.69 -4.49
CA ALA A 353 -16.01 -16.95 -3.98
C ALA A 353 -14.49 -17.11 -4.20
N THR A 354 -13.95 -16.51 -5.26
CA THR A 354 -12.51 -16.49 -5.55
C THR A 354 -11.76 -15.27 -4.97
N LYS A 355 -12.40 -14.49 -4.07
CA LYS A 355 -11.85 -13.24 -3.52
C LYS A 355 -11.45 -12.21 -4.58
N GLY A 356 -12.10 -12.21 -5.72
CA GLY A 356 -11.85 -11.32 -6.84
C GLY A 356 -12.41 -9.91 -6.68
N TYR A 357 -12.74 -9.47 -5.45
CA TYR A 357 -13.22 -8.13 -5.13
C TYR A 357 -12.43 -7.47 -4.00
N ALA A 358 -12.31 -6.16 -4.09
CA ALA A 358 -11.90 -5.32 -2.99
C ALA A 358 -12.90 -4.17 -2.81
N ILE A 359 -12.98 -3.64 -1.60
CA ILE A 359 -13.86 -2.53 -1.25
C ILE A 359 -13.09 -1.46 -0.49
N THR A 360 -13.48 -0.22 -0.68
CA THR A 360 -13.02 0.92 0.10
C THR A 360 -14.18 1.81 0.50
N ILE A 361 -14.05 2.48 1.64
CA ILE A 361 -14.83 3.66 2.01
C ILE A 361 -13.86 4.82 2.02
N VAL A 362 -14.27 5.95 1.46
CA VAL A 362 -13.47 7.17 1.40
C VAL A 362 -14.30 8.34 1.90
N ALA A 363 -13.69 9.14 2.76
CA ALA A 363 -14.26 10.42 3.17
C ALA A 363 -13.21 11.51 3.14
N SER A 364 -13.60 12.70 2.69
CA SER A 364 -12.73 13.87 2.56
C SER A 364 -13.48 15.17 2.90
N SER A 365 -12.80 16.08 3.58
CA SER A 365 -13.32 17.41 3.89
C SER A 365 -13.42 18.35 2.69
N SER A 366 -12.70 18.04 1.60
CA SER A 366 -12.80 18.75 0.31
C SER A 366 -12.84 17.72 -0.81
N LYS A 367 -13.87 17.76 -1.65
CA LYS A 367 -14.10 16.84 -2.77
C LYS A 367 -12.93 16.87 -3.76
N ASP A 368 -12.43 18.07 -4.06
CA ASP A 368 -11.32 18.29 -4.98
C ASP A 368 -9.95 18.32 -4.29
N GLY A 369 -9.89 17.87 -3.03
CA GLY A 369 -8.67 17.87 -2.21
C GLY A 369 -7.50 17.08 -2.79
N ALA A 370 -7.77 16.05 -3.58
CA ALA A 370 -6.74 15.29 -4.31
C ALA A 370 -6.04 16.13 -5.39
N SER A 371 -6.70 17.17 -5.90
CA SER A 371 -6.15 18.18 -6.83
C SER A 371 -5.59 19.41 -6.09
N PHE A 372 -5.54 19.39 -4.76
CA PHE A 372 -5.14 20.50 -3.89
C PHE A 372 -6.03 21.74 -4.05
N GLU A 373 -7.31 21.52 -4.37
CA GLU A 373 -8.35 22.54 -4.49
C GLU A 373 -9.38 22.35 -3.39
N GLY A 374 -9.87 23.45 -2.82
CA GLY A 374 -10.84 23.43 -1.71
C GLY A 374 -10.78 24.70 -0.88
N ALA A 375 -11.55 24.75 0.20
CA ALA A 375 -11.56 25.87 1.12
C ALA A 375 -10.90 25.49 2.47
N VAL A 376 -9.89 26.23 2.87
CA VAL A 376 -9.28 26.07 4.21
C VAL A 376 -10.34 26.29 5.27
N GLY A 377 -10.41 25.37 6.23
CA GLY A 377 -11.43 25.37 7.27
C GLY A 377 -12.66 24.50 6.96
N SER A 378 -12.85 24.02 5.72
CA SER A 378 -13.86 23.02 5.44
C SER A 378 -13.70 21.84 6.38
N THR A 379 -14.78 21.51 7.12
CA THR A 379 -14.69 20.48 8.17
C THR A 379 -15.85 19.51 8.05
N LEU A 380 -15.50 18.24 7.89
CA LEU A 380 -16.39 17.09 7.85
C LEU A 380 -16.19 16.26 9.14
N TYR A 381 -17.29 15.96 9.80
CA TYR A 381 -17.33 14.97 10.87
C TYR A 381 -18.08 13.73 10.38
N ILE A 382 -17.58 12.56 10.70
CA ILE A 382 -18.17 11.28 10.31
C ILE A 382 -18.20 10.36 11.52
N ASP A 383 -19.28 9.59 11.62
CA ASP A 383 -19.45 8.59 12.65
C ASP A 383 -20.34 7.44 12.19
N GLU A 384 -20.20 6.27 12.85
CA GLU A 384 -21.03 5.07 12.65
C GLU A 384 -21.13 4.65 11.17
N LEU A 385 -20.02 4.70 10.41
CA LEU A 385 -19.99 4.24 9.03
C LEU A 385 -20.22 2.74 8.95
N ALA A 386 -21.01 2.29 7.98
CA ALA A 386 -21.22 0.88 7.74
C ALA A 386 -21.57 0.60 6.26
N ILE A 387 -21.27 -0.62 5.83
CA ILE A 387 -21.80 -1.16 4.58
C ILE A 387 -22.83 -2.21 4.96
N GLU A 388 -24.03 -2.07 4.41
CA GLU A 388 -25.08 -3.05 4.51
C GLU A 388 -24.96 -4.04 3.35
N TRP A 389 -24.85 -5.32 3.66
CA TRP A 389 -24.63 -6.37 2.70
C TRP A 389 -25.90 -7.20 2.45
N GLU A 390 -26.00 -7.80 1.27
CA GLU A 390 -27.03 -8.79 0.96
C GLU A 390 -26.81 -10.03 1.86
N THR A 391 -27.87 -10.48 2.52
CA THR A 391 -27.87 -11.68 3.36
C THR A 391 -28.38 -12.88 2.56
N GLU A 392 -27.96 -14.10 2.94
CA GLU A 392 -28.40 -15.35 2.26
C GLU A 392 -29.93 -15.54 2.27
N GLU A 393 -30.67 -14.90 3.20
CA GLU A 393 -32.13 -14.96 3.26
C GLU A 393 -32.84 -14.12 2.18
N GLN A 394 -32.10 -13.32 1.41
CA GLN A 394 -32.64 -12.42 0.36
C GLN A 394 -32.37 -12.92 -1.08
N GLN A 395 -31.82 -14.14 -1.22
CA GLN A 395 -31.56 -14.77 -2.53
C GLN A 395 -32.75 -15.62 -3.01
#